data_6ad3bf9a19281b20cbabf30f8604be6f
#
_entry.id   6ad3bf9a19281b20cbabf30f8604be6f
#
_cell.length_a   1.000
_cell.length_b   1.000
_cell.length_c   1.000
_cell.angle_alpha   90.00
_cell.angle_beta   90.00
_cell.angle_gamma   90.00
#
_symmetry.space_group_name_H-M   'P 1'
#
loop_
_entity.id
_entity.type
_entity.pdbx_description
1 polymer ?
#
loop_
_entity_poly.entity_id
_entity_poly.type
_entity_poly.pdbx_seq_one_letter_code
_entity_poly.pdbx_strand_id
1 'polypeptide(L)'
;MESSEKSWIVWDEKNERLKGENLTLTARSRTQTESIEALSASYTAQRKLTHDFNAHLATLSSYLDNGQIKDAQDYITTLQERQTDRILIANTHNSTIDALLNQKAQVAKKNNIDIRFKVNDLSGIQVAPIDLVIIIGNLLDNAIEACVKLPAGEWEIYAQLLLEDTLFLSFRNTSPPVEIVNSYIATTKKPPDLHGFGLQNIKTALGKYDSFYDMAYEDGYFAFTIEMENDLPSATKNSFFAT
;
A
#
# COMPACT_ATOMS: atom_id res chain seq x y z
N MET A 1 -36.65 31.41 37.30
CA MET A 1 -35.23 31.00 37.16
C MET A 1 -35.06 29.59 36.55
N GLU A 2 -35.81 28.58 37.00
CA GLU A 2 -35.72 27.19 36.52
C GLU A 2 -36.03 26.97 35.00
N SER A 3 -36.91 27.79 34.41
CA SER A 3 -37.27 27.69 32.99
C SER A 3 -36.17 28.20 32.05
N SER A 4 -35.36 29.16 32.50
CA SER A 4 -34.25 29.74 31.72
C SER A 4 -33.03 28.78 31.67
N GLU A 5 -32.73 28.12 32.78
CA GLU A 5 -31.64 27.14 32.85
C GLU A 5 -31.91 25.89 31.98
N LYS A 6 -33.14 25.35 32.02
CA LYS A 6 -33.53 24.22 31.15
C LYS A 6 -33.45 24.59 29.67
N SER A 7 -33.81 25.79 29.30
CA SER A 7 -33.70 26.26 27.90
C SER A 7 -32.26 26.36 27.42
N TRP A 8 -31.35 26.79 28.31
CA TRP A 8 -29.93 26.94 27.99
C TRP A 8 -29.24 25.57 27.82
N ILE A 9 -29.54 24.59 28.67
CA ILE A 9 -29.03 23.22 28.57
C ILE A 9 -29.45 22.58 27.24
N VAL A 10 -30.72 22.68 26.86
CA VAL A 10 -31.23 22.14 25.59
C VAL A 10 -30.57 22.81 24.37
N TRP A 11 -30.30 24.13 24.47
CA TRP A 11 -29.63 24.88 23.41
C TRP A 11 -28.16 24.44 23.27
N ASP A 12 -27.47 24.23 24.38
CA ASP A 12 -26.07 23.81 24.43
C ASP A 12 -25.90 22.38 23.88
N GLU A 13 -26.72 21.42 24.30
CA GLU A 13 -26.73 20.04 23.76
C GLU A 13 -27.00 20.03 22.25
N LYS A 14 -27.93 20.82 21.77
CA LYS A 14 -28.24 20.95 20.35
C LYS A 14 -27.06 21.53 19.56
N ASN A 15 -26.37 22.49 20.14
CA ASN A 15 -25.21 23.18 19.51
C ASN A 15 -24.00 22.20 19.42
N GLU A 16 -23.74 21.44 20.48
CA GLU A 16 -22.70 20.41 20.49
C GLU A 16 -22.99 19.29 19.48
N ARG A 17 -24.24 18.84 19.39
CA ARG A 17 -24.65 17.86 18.39
C ARG A 17 -24.48 18.40 16.97
N LEU A 18 -24.87 19.63 16.68
CA LEU A 18 -24.69 20.27 15.38
C LEU A 18 -23.21 20.44 15.01
N LYS A 19 -22.34 20.75 15.99
CA LYS A 19 -20.89 20.79 15.79
C LYS A 19 -20.35 19.40 15.42
N GLY A 20 -20.78 18.34 16.12
CA GLY A 20 -20.41 16.97 15.82
C GLY A 20 -20.85 16.53 14.43
N GLU A 21 -22.10 16.83 14.04
CA GLU A 21 -22.63 16.55 12.70
C GLU A 21 -21.86 17.31 11.60
N ASN A 22 -21.50 18.56 11.82
CA ASN A 22 -20.71 19.37 10.89
C ASN A 22 -19.27 18.82 10.74
N LEU A 23 -18.63 18.38 11.83
CA LEU A 23 -17.31 17.79 11.78
C LEU A 23 -17.32 16.47 10.98
N THR A 24 -18.34 15.63 11.18
CA THR A 24 -18.49 14.38 10.42
C THR A 24 -18.81 14.61 8.94
N LEU A 25 -19.63 15.60 8.61
CA LEU A 25 -19.91 16.00 7.23
C LEU A 25 -18.66 16.56 6.53
N THR A 26 -17.89 17.37 7.23
CA THR A 26 -16.65 17.96 6.69
C THR A 26 -15.60 16.88 6.45
N ALA A 27 -15.45 15.93 7.39
CA ALA A 27 -14.55 14.79 7.23
C ALA A 27 -14.96 13.91 6.04
N ARG A 28 -16.25 13.57 5.91
CA ARG A 28 -16.78 12.84 4.75
C ARG A 28 -16.54 13.55 3.42
N SER A 29 -16.83 14.87 3.37
CA SER A 29 -16.59 15.68 2.18
C SER A 29 -15.13 15.68 1.77
N ARG A 30 -14.22 15.79 2.73
CA ARG A 30 -12.78 15.73 2.49
C ARG A 30 -12.34 14.38 1.92
N THR A 31 -12.78 13.28 2.53
CA THR A 31 -12.45 11.93 2.03
C THR A 31 -13.00 11.69 0.62
N GLN A 32 -14.20 12.19 0.32
CA GLN A 32 -14.75 12.12 -1.03
C GLN A 32 -13.92 12.94 -2.03
N THR A 33 -13.49 14.14 -1.67
CA THR A 33 -12.64 14.98 -2.53
C THR A 33 -11.30 14.31 -2.82
N GLU A 34 -10.64 13.80 -1.78
CA GLU A 34 -9.37 13.05 -1.90
C GLU A 34 -9.52 11.81 -2.81
N SER A 35 -10.65 11.09 -2.70
CA SER A 35 -10.95 9.94 -3.56
C SER A 35 -11.17 10.34 -5.03
N ILE A 36 -11.88 11.43 -5.27
CA ILE A 36 -12.12 11.96 -6.62
C ILE A 36 -10.80 12.45 -7.24
N GLU A 37 -9.95 13.12 -6.48
CA GLU A 37 -8.64 13.58 -6.95
C GLU A 37 -7.74 12.39 -7.31
N ALA A 38 -7.68 11.34 -6.47
CA ALA A 38 -6.94 10.12 -6.74
C ALA A 38 -7.46 9.40 -7.99
N LEU A 39 -8.78 9.29 -8.17
CA LEU A 39 -9.39 8.71 -9.35
C LEU A 39 -9.08 9.52 -10.60
N SER A 40 -9.17 10.85 -10.53
CA SER A 40 -8.85 11.77 -11.62
C SER A 40 -7.39 11.67 -12.04
N ALA A 41 -6.47 11.60 -11.06
CA ALA A 41 -5.04 11.40 -11.32
C ALA A 41 -4.78 10.04 -12.00
N SER A 42 -5.42 8.97 -11.53
CA SER A 42 -5.34 7.63 -12.15
C SER A 42 -5.86 7.64 -13.58
N TYR A 43 -7.01 8.25 -13.82
CA TYR A 43 -7.59 8.36 -15.17
C TYR A 43 -6.70 9.17 -16.11
N THR A 44 -6.10 10.26 -15.63
CA THR A 44 -5.16 11.08 -16.41
C THR A 44 -3.90 10.30 -16.75
N ALA A 45 -3.35 9.53 -15.81
CA ALA A 45 -2.21 8.67 -16.03
C ALA A 45 -2.51 7.58 -17.06
N GLN A 46 -3.67 6.92 -16.96
CA GLN A 46 -4.11 5.91 -17.91
C GLN A 46 -4.28 6.49 -19.33
N ARG A 47 -4.88 7.69 -19.43
CA ARG A 47 -5.05 8.37 -20.73
C ARG A 47 -3.70 8.72 -21.37
N LYS A 48 -2.73 9.16 -20.57
CA LYS A 48 -1.37 9.41 -21.02
C LYS A 48 -0.71 8.13 -21.54
N LEU A 49 -0.80 7.02 -20.81
CA LEU A 49 -0.27 5.74 -21.25
C LEU A 49 -0.87 5.28 -22.58
N THR A 50 -2.20 5.40 -22.73
CA THR A 50 -2.88 5.05 -23.98
C THR A 50 -2.43 5.95 -25.14
N HIS A 51 -2.27 7.24 -24.91
CA HIS A 51 -1.77 8.19 -25.92
C HIS A 51 -0.34 7.85 -26.35
N ASP A 52 0.55 7.60 -25.39
CA ASP A 52 1.94 7.27 -25.67
C ASP A 52 2.05 5.92 -26.41
N PHE A 53 1.24 4.92 -26.01
CA PHE A 53 1.17 3.64 -26.72
C PHE A 53 0.72 3.80 -28.18
N ASN A 54 -0.33 4.60 -28.44
CA ASN A 54 -0.80 4.86 -29.79
C ASN A 54 0.24 5.61 -30.62
N ALA A 55 1.01 6.52 -30.02
CA ALA A 55 2.12 7.20 -30.69
C ALA A 55 3.23 6.21 -31.11
N HIS A 56 3.56 5.24 -30.25
CA HIS A 56 4.50 4.18 -30.60
C HIS A 56 4.01 3.29 -31.73
N LEU A 57 2.73 2.90 -31.71
CA LEU A 57 2.13 2.12 -32.80
C LEU A 57 2.13 2.88 -34.12
N ALA A 58 1.79 4.18 -34.12
CA ALA A 58 1.81 5.01 -35.30
C ALA A 58 3.22 5.13 -35.90
N THR A 59 4.25 5.26 -35.06
CA THR A 59 5.65 5.30 -35.48
C THR A 59 6.08 3.98 -36.14
N LEU A 60 5.72 2.84 -35.53
CA LEU A 60 5.99 1.51 -36.08
C LEU A 60 5.30 1.30 -37.42
N SER A 61 4.00 1.68 -37.52
CA SER A 61 3.27 1.61 -38.78
C SER A 61 3.94 2.42 -39.88
N SER A 62 4.38 3.64 -39.56
CA SER A 62 5.10 4.49 -40.52
C SER A 62 6.40 3.87 -41.01
N TYR A 63 7.21 3.23 -40.15
CA TYR A 63 8.43 2.53 -40.59
C TYR A 63 8.10 1.35 -41.53
N LEU A 64 7.06 0.57 -41.21
CA LEU A 64 6.64 -0.58 -42.00
C LEU A 64 6.06 -0.15 -43.35
N ASP A 65 5.25 0.89 -43.41
CA ASP A 65 4.64 1.43 -44.62
C ASP A 65 5.71 1.97 -45.60
N ASN A 66 6.83 2.46 -45.07
CA ASN A 66 7.96 2.94 -45.84
C ASN A 66 8.99 1.83 -46.16
N GLY A 67 8.73 0.58 -45.80
CA GLY A 67 9.65 -0.55 -46.03
C GLY A 67 10.91 -0.53 -45.14
N GLN A 68 10.93 0.29 -44.11
CA GLN A 68 12.04 0.48 -43.19
C GLN A 68 12.04 -0.60 -42.07
N ILE A 69 12.14 -1.87 -42.47
CA ILE A 69 11.98 -3.00 -41.54
C ILE A 69 13.04 -2.97 -40.43
N LYS A 70 14.27 -2.61 -40.77
CA LYS A 70 15.36 -2.54 -39.80
C LYS A 70 15.13 -1.46 -38.75
N ASP A 71 14.67 -0.27 -39.18
CA ASP A 71 14.38 0.84 -38.27
C ASP A 71 13.21 0.50 -37.35
N ALA A 72 12.19 -0.24 -37.85
CA ALA A 72 11.11 -0.78 -37.02
C ALA A 72 11.60 -1.78 -35.96
N GLN A 73 12.52 -2.67 -36.33
CA GLN A 73 13.13 -3.63 -35.41
C GLN A 73 13.96 -2.94 -34.34
N ASP A 74 14.81 -1.99 -34.73
CA ASP A 74 15.64 -1.21 -33.81
C ASP A 74 14.75 -0.38 -32.86
N TYR A 75 13.65 0.16 -33.36
CA TYR A 75 12.68 0.88 -32.52
C TYR A 75 11.96 -0.03 -31.52
N ILE A 76 11.55 -1.25 -31.93
CA ILE A 76 10.98 -2.25 -31.02
C ILE A 76 12.00 -2.61 -29.94
N THR A 77 13.27 -2.84 -30.31
CA THR A 77 14.34 -3.14 -29.35
C THR A 77 14.52 -2.01 -28.35
N THR A 78 14.52 -0.75 -28.81
CA THR A 78 14.60 0.44 -27.96
C THR A 78 13.40 0.52 -27.00
N LEU A 79 12.19 0.19 -27.46
CA LEU A 79 11.00 0.16 -26.61
C LEU A 79 11.08 -0.97 -25.57
N GLN A 80 11.58 -2.13 -25.96
CA GLN A 80 11.82 -3.27 -25.06
C GLN A 80 12.88 -2.93 -24.02
N GLU A 81 13.99 -2.31 -24.40
CA GLU A 81 15.03 -1.84 -23.47
C GLU A 81 14.50 -0.79 -22.49
N ARG A 82 13.69 0.16 -22.95
CA ARG A 82 13.00 1.13 -22.08
C ARG A 82 11.96 0.48 -21.17
N GLN A 83 11.36 -0.65 -21.58
CA GLN A 83 10.50 -1.47 -20.71
C GLN A 83 11.33 -2.33 -19.76
N THR A 84 12.57 -2.71 -20.11
CA THR A 84 13.47 -3.45 -19.22
C THR A 84 13.94 -2.57 -18.05
N ASP A 85 13.95 -1.26 -18.19
CA ASP A 85 14.04 -0.32 -17.05
C ASP A 85 12.74 -0.22 -16.23
N ARG A 86 11.61 -0.67 -16.76
CA ARG A 86 10.39 -1.06 -16.06
C ARG A 86 10.37 -2.58 -15.91
N ILE A 87 11.39 -3.13 -15.27
CA ILE A 87 11.38 -4.53 -14.86
C ILE A 87 10.06 -4.71 -14.10
N LEU A 88 9.16 -5.53 -14.65
CA LEU A 88 8.08 -6.15 -13.88
C LEU A 88 8.79 -7.06 -12.87
N ILE A 89 9.13 -6.48 -11.73
CA ILE A 89 9.87 -7.15 -10.65
C ILE A 89 8.96 -8.20 -10.02
N ALA A 90 7.65 -8.00 -10.13
CA ALA A 90 6.63 -8.95 -9.72
C ALA A 90 5.51 -9.01 -10.77
N ASN A 91 5.10 -10.22 -11.12
CA ASN A 91 3.88 -10.51 -11.89
C ASN A 91 3.08 -11.55 -11.09
N THR A 92 2.06 -11.08 -10.39
CA THR A 92 1.20 -11.89 -9.51
C THR A 92 -0.14 -12.19 -10.16
N HIS A 93 -0.38 -11.74 -11.40
CA HIS A 93 -1.68 -11.74 -12.08
C HIS A 93 -2.76 -10.92 -11.33
N ASN A 94 -2.37 -10.11 -10.35
CA ASN A 94 -3.22 -9.15 -9.68
C ASN A 94 -2.70 -7.73 -9.92
N SER A 95 -3.39 -6.96 -10.74
CA SER A 95 -2.92 -5.66 -11.21
C SER A 95 -2.68 -4.64 -10.09
N THR A 96 -3.45 -4.71 -9.00
CA THR A 96 -3.29 -3.83 -7.83
C THR A 96 -2.00 -4.13 -7.09
N ILE A 97 -1.74 -5.42 -6.84
CA ILE A 97 -0.52 -5.87 -6.16
C ILE A 97 0.69 -5.60 -7.05
N ASP A 98 0.62 -5.94 -8.34
CA ASP A 98 1.71 -5.71 -9.30
C ASP A 98 2.11 -4.22 -9.35
N ALA A 99 1.13 -3.32 -9.44
CA ALA A 99 1.39 -1.88 -9.43
C ALA A 99 2.09 -1.43 -8.13
N LEU A 100 1.62 -1.93 -6.98
CA LEU A 100 2.17 -1.59 -5.68
C LEU A 100 3.60 -2.11 -5.51
N LEU A 101 3.84 -3.40 -5.80
CA LEU A 101 5.16 -4.01 -5.67
C LEU A 101 6.19 -3.34 -6.60
N ASN A 102 5.81 -3.07 -7.84
CA ASN A 102 6.68 -2.39 -8.80
C ASN A 102 7.00 -0.94 -8.37
N GLN A 103 6.02 -0.20 -7.83
CA GLN A 103 6.23 1.13 -7.28
C GLN A 103 7.23 1.09 -6.11
N LYS A 104 7.04 0.18 -5.14
CA LYS A 104 7.91 0.06 -3.97
C LYS A 104 9.31 -0.41 -4.33
N ALA A 105 9.45 -1.29 -5.31
CA ALA A 105 10.74 -1.70 -5.84
C ALA A 105 11.53 -0.53 -6.46
N GLN A 106 10.86 0.37 -7.17
CA GLN A 106 11.51 1.58 -7.68
C GLN A 106 11.99 2.50 -6.55
N VAL A 107 11.19 2.63 -5.48
CA VAL A 107 11.60 3.41 -4.29
C VAL A 107 12.81 2.77 -3.60
N ALA A 108 12.80 1.44 -3.43
CA ALA A 108 13.92 0.68 -2.86
C ALA A 108 15.19 0.86 -3.69
N LYS A 109 15.10 0.70 -5.03
CA LYS A 109 16.22 0.90 -5.96
C LYS A 109 16.82 2.31 -5.87
N LYS A 110 15.99 3.36 -5.77
CA LYS A 110 16.45 4.76 -5.58
C LYS A 110 17.23 4.97 -4.29
N ASN A 111 16.95 4.15 -3.27
CA ASN A 111 17.65 4.17 -1.99
C ASN A 111 18.79 3.13 -1.90
N ASN A 112 19.16 2.47 -3.02
CA ASN A 112 20.17 1.41 -3.08
C ASN A 112 19.85 0.21 -2.19
N ILE A 113 18.57 -0.14 -2.03
CA ILE A 113 18.09 -1.28 -1.26
C ILE A 113 17.87 -2.44 -2.24
N ASP A 114 18.48 -3.62 -1.97
CA ASP A 114 18.16 -4.85 -2.70
C ASP A 114 16.81 -5.40 -2.24
N ILE A 115 15.84 -5.42 -3.13
CA ILE A 115 14.50 -5.94 -2.85
C ILE A 115 14.19 -7.14 -3.72
N ARG A 116 13.74 -8.23 -3.08
CA ARG A 116 13.39 -9.48 -3.74
C ARG A 116 11.98 -9.90 -3.37
N PHE A 117 11.23 -10.35 -4.38
CA PHE A 117 9.87 -10.84 -4.21
C PHE A 117 9.80 -12.35 -4.53
N LYS A 118 9.15 -13.12 -3.67
CA LYS A 118 8.70 -14.46 -3.95
C LYS A 118 7.18 -14.44 -3.99
N VAL A 119 6.62 -14.62 -5.18
CA VAL A 119 5.18 -14.54 -5.42
C VAL A 119 4.70 -15.75 -6.21
N ASN A 120 3.44 -16.12 -6.01
CA ASN A 120 2.75 -17.06 -6.91
C ASN A 120 1.57 -16.34 -7.60
N ASP A 121 0.65 -17.10 -8.20
CA ASP A 121 -0.55 -16.56 -8.82
C ASP A 121 -1.52 -16.07 -7.73
N LEU A 122 -1.76 -14.76 -7.70
CA LEU A 122 -2.65 -14.07 -6.78
C LEU A 122 -3.96 -13.60 -7.44
N SER A 123 -4.27 -14.10 -8.65
CA SER A 123 -5.52 -13.74 -9.35
C SER A 123 -6.78 -14.17 -8.59
N GLY A 124 -6.68 -15.23 -7.78
CA GLY A 124 -7.78 -15.77 -6.96
C GLY A 124 -7.99 -15.06 -5.62
N ILE A 125 -7.29 -13.96 -5.34
CA ILE A 125 -7.43 -13.23 -4.08
C ILE A 125 -8.84 -12.63 -3.93
N GLN A 126 -9.49 -12.86 -2.79
CA GLN A 126 -10.81 -12.32 -2.44
C GLN A 126 -10.72 -11.16 -1.42
N VAL A 127 -9.58 -11.01 -0.78
CA VAL A 127 -9.31 -9.89 0.14
C VAL A 127 -9.51 -8.56 -0.58
N ALA A 128 -10.17 -7.60 0.06
CA ALA A 128 -10.49 -6.31 -0.55
C ALA A 128 -9.22 -5.58 -1.02
N PRO A 129 -9.18 -5.07 -2.27
CA PRO A 129 -7.98 -4.41 -2.82
C PRO A 129 -7.44 -3.27 -1.95
N ILE A 130 -8.34 -2.50 -1.32
CA ILE A 130 -7.94 -1.39 -0.44
C ILE A 130 -7.19 -1.89 0.80
N ASP A 131 -7.60 -3.03 1.38
CA ASP A 131 -6.94 -3.60 2.55
C ASP A 131 -5.59 -4.20 2.18
N LEU A 132 -5.46 -4.83 1.01
CA LEU A 132 -4.17 -5.29 0.47
C LEU A 132 -3.19 -4.12 0.28
N VAL A 133 -3.65 -3.00 -0.29
CA VAL A 133 -2.83 -1.79 -0.45
C VAL A 133 -2.38 -1.23 0.90
N ILE A 134 -3.28 -1.19 1.89
CA ILE A 134 -2.96 -0.74 3.24
C ILE A 134 -1.92 -1.66 3.89
N ILE A 135 -2.14 -2.98 3.87
CA ILE A 135 -1.25 -3.94 4.53
C ILE A 135 0.12 -3.96 3.85
N ILE A 136 0.18 -4.30 2.56
CA ILE A 136 1.42 -4.47 1.80
C ILE A 136 2.18 -3.14 1.70
N GLY A 137 1.46 -2.05 1.43
CA GLY A 137 2.03 -0.71 1.30
C GLY A 137 2.74 -0.26 2.57
N ASN A 138 2.05 -0.35 3.73
CA ASN A 138 2.65 0.04 5.02
C ASN A 138 3.81 -0.87 5.43
N LEU A 139 3.75 -2.19 5.16
CA LEU A 139 4.85 -3.11 5.48
C LEU A 139 6.09 -2.79 4.65
N LEU A 140 5.95 -2.55 3.35
CA LEU A 140 7.07 -2.17 2.49
C LEU A 140 7.62 -0.77 2.81
N ASP A 141 6.77 0.20 3.14
CA ASP A 141 7.23 1.52 3.58
C ASP A 141 8.03 1.43 4.89
N ASN A 142 7.55 0.67 5.86
CA ASN A 142 8.27 0.44 7.10
C ASN A 142 9.61 -0.27 6.87
N ALA A 143 9.66 -1.25 5.96
CA ALA A 143 10.89 -1.95 5.59
C ALA A 143 11.92 -1.01 4.96
N ILE A 144 11.50 -0.19 3.98
CA ILE A 144 12.36 0.81 3.33
C ILE A 144 12.87 1.83 4.36
N GLU A 145 11.99 2.37 5.21
CA GLU A 145 12.38 3.31 6.25
C GLU A 145 13.36 2.71 7.26
N ALA A 146 13.23 1.44 7.61
CA ALA A 146 14.13 0.77 8.52
C ALA A 146 15.53 0.62 7.90
N CYS A 147 15.61 0.18 6.63
CA CYS A 147 16.88 0.08 5.90
C CYS A 147 17.63 1.42 5.86
N VAL A 148 16.92 2.50 5.47
CA VAL A 148 17.52 3.84 5.33
C VAL A 148 18.06 4.42 6.66
N LYS A 149 17.57 3.94 7.81
CA LYS A 149 18.10 4.34 9.13
C LYS A 149 19.43 3.70 9.49
N LEU A 150 19.81 2.63 8.81
CA LEU A 150 21.09 1.98 9.01
C LEU A 150 22.21 2.75 8.33
N PRO A 151 23.47 2.70 8.83
CA PRO A 151 24.63 3.16 8.09
C PRO A 151 24.70 2.50 6.72
N ALA A 152 25.33 3.17 5.73
CA ALA A 152 25.49 2.62 4.40
C ALA A 152 26.10 1.21 4.46
N GLY A 153 25.42 0.24 3.85
CA GLY A 153 25.76 -1.17 3.91
C GLY A 153 24.89 -1.99 2.97
N GLU A 154 24.85 -3.27 3.18
CA GLU A 154 23.97 -4.18 2.44
C GLU A 154 22.55 -4.09 3.01
N TRP A 155 21.71 -3.31 2.37
CA TRP A 155 20.31 -3.16 2.73
C TRP A 155 19.45 -4.11 1.91
N GLU A 156 18.74 -4.98 2.57
CA GLU A 156 17.94 -6.02 1.94
C GLU A 156 16.49 -5.99 2.42
N ILE A 157 15.59 -6.22 1.46
CA ILE A 157 14.17 -6.49 1.73
C ILE A 157 13.80 -7.77 0.98
N TYR A 158 13.22 -8.71 1.70
CA TYR A 158 12.66 -9.92 1.12
C TYR A 158 11.17 -10.01 1.46
N ALA A 159 10.33 -10.06 0.44
CA ALA A 159 8.89 -10.15 0.60
C ALA A 159 8.33 -11.39 -0.09
N GLN A 160 7.52 -12.15 0.64
CA GLN A 160 6.77 -13.30 0.12
C GLN A 160 5.29 -13.00 0.14
N LEU A 161 4.62 -13.27 -0.98
CA LEU A 161 3.17 -13.16 -1.11
C LEU A 161 2.70 -14.44 -1.82
N LEU A 162 2.09 -15.31 -1.06
CA LEU A 162 1.67 -16.63 -1.52
C LEU A 162 0.18 -16.83 -1.23
N LEU A 163 -0.55 -17.28 -2.23
CA LEU A 163 -1.94 -17.67 -2.11
C LEU A 163 -2.05 -19.18 -2.35
N GLU A 164 -2.47 -19.90 -1.33
CA GLU A 164 -2.87 -21.30 -1.39
C GLU A 164 -4.31 -21.39 -0.86
N ASP A 165 -4.56 -22.16 0.19
CA ASP A 165 -5.86 -22.14 0.89
C ASP A 165 -6.04 -20.84 1.67
N THR A 166 -4.95 -20.28 2.20
CA THR A 166 -4.89 -18.99 2.88
C THR A 166 -3.95 -18.03 2.15
N LEU A 167 -4.06 -16.74 2.42
CA LEU A 167 -3.11 -15.74 1.98
C LEU A 167 -1.99 -15.61 3.00
N PHE A 168 -0.78 -16.00 2.59
CA PHE A 168 0.45 -15.87 3.37
C PHE A 168 1.27 -14.68 2.89
N LEU A 169 1.58 -13.76 3.80
CA LEU A 169 2.43 -12.60 3.55
C LEU A 169 3.59 -12.58 4.54
N SER A 170 4.82 -12.46 4.07
CA SER A 170 6.00 -12.33 4.94
C SER A 170 6.93 -11.26 4.39
N PHE A 171 7.33 -10.32 5.25
CA PHE A 171 8.23 -9.22 4.92
C PHE A 171 9.39 -9.24 5.90
N ARG A 172 10.59 -9.43 5.39
CA ARG A 172 11.84 -9.42 6.16
C ARG A 172 12.76 -8.35 5.60
N ASN A 173 13.35 -7.55 6.47
CA ASN A 173 14.26 -6.48 6.05
C ASN A 173 15.39 -6.27 7.06
N THR A 174 16.53 -5.78 6.59
CA THR A 174 17.58 -5.25 7.48
C THR A 174 17.02 -4.09 8.30
N SER A 175 17.28 -4.07 9.61
CA SER A 175 16.68 -3.12 10.54
C SER A 175 17.61 -2.80 11.70
N PRO A 176 17.60 -1.56 12.23
CA PRO A 176 18.13 -1.29 13.55
C PRO A 176 17.45 -2.17 14.60
N PRO A 177 18.07 -2.37 15.78
CA PRO A 177 17.45 -3.12 16.87
C PRO A 177 16.04 -2.62 17.18
N VAL A 178 15.11 -3.55 17.24
CA VAL A 178 13.69 -3.30 17.53
C VAL A 178 13.30 -4.10 18.77
N GLU A 179 12.76 -3.42 19.76
CA GLU A 179 12.17 -4.07 20.92
C GLU A 179 10.69 -4.38 20.63
N ILE A 180 10.34 -5.65 20.69
CA ILE A 180 8.98 -6.15 20.46
C ILE A 180 8.41 -6.57 21.81
N VAL A 181 7.38 -5.87 22.31
CA VAL A 181 6.71 -6.20 23.57
C VAL A 181 5.23 -6.43 23.30
N ASN A 182 4.73 -7.65 23.57
CA ASN A 182 3.32 -8.02 23.38
C ASN A 182 2.77 -7.65 21.98
N SER A 183 3.51 -7.98 20.92
CA SER A 183 3.18 -7.61 19.54
C SER A 183 3.08 -6.09 19.30
N TYR A 184 3.73 -5.27 20.13
CA TYR A 184 3.88 -3.83 19.94
C TYR A 184 5.36 -3.49 19.72
N ILE A 185 5.60 -2.59 18.78
CA ILE A 185 6.92 -1.99 18.54
C ILE A 185 6.92 -0.61 19.18
N ALA A 186 7.89 -0.34 20.06
CA ALA A 186 8.10 0.99 20.58
C ALA A 186 8.47 1.94 19.44
N THR A 187 7.62 2.95 19.17
CA THR A 187 7.89 3.93 18.11
C THR A 187 9.03 4.85 18.55
N THR A 188 10.10 4.89 17.76
CA THR A 188 11.24 5.81 17.97
C THR A 188 11.00 7.20 17.35
N LYS A 189 9.84 7.43 16.75
CA LYS A 189 9.50 8.69 16.05
C LYS A 189 8.98 9.75 17.04
N LYS A 190 9.59 10.94 17.04
CA LYS A 190 9.13 12.15 17.77
C LYS A 190 8.86 13.27 16.76
N PRO A 191 7.74 14.02 16.86
CA PRO A 191 6.63 13.90 17.82
C PRO A 191 5.62 12.81 17.42
N PRO A 192 4.84 12.26 18.37
CA PRO A 192 3.93 11.13 18.17
C PRO A 192 2.78 11.39 17.17
N ASP A 193 2.49 12.66 16.85
CA ASP A 193 1.23 13.08 16.23
C ASP A 193 1.16 12.93 14.69
N LEU A 194 2.27 12.58 14.01
CA LEU A 194 2.29 12.55 12.53
C LEU A 194 2.79 11.24 11.90
N HIS A 195 3.44 10.33 12.64
CA HIS A 195 4.00 9.10 12.08
C HIS A 195 3.98 7.95 13.11
N GLY A 196 3.03 7.10 13.05
CA GLY A 196 2.85 5.92 13.91
C GLY A 196 1.66 5.07 13.49
N PHE A 197 0.92 5.56 12.51
CA PHE A 197 -0.34 4.95 12.09
C PHE A 197 -0.17 3.70 11.20
N GLY A 198 1.02 3.46 10.60
CA GLY A 198 1.22 2.35 9.66
C GLY A 198 0.89 1.00 10.28
N LEU A 199 1.44 0.68 11.46
CA LEU A 199 1.17 -0.56 12.15
C LEU A 199 -0.29 -0.66 12.64
N GLN A 200 -0.86 0.46 13.10
CA GLN A 200 -2.26 0.53 13.49
C GLN A 200 -3.20 0.33 12.29
N ASN A 201 -2.86 0.90 11.12
CA ASN A 201 -3.62 0.71 9.90
C ASN A 201 -3.60 -0.77 9.45
N ILE A 202 -2.42 -1.42 9.53
CA ILE A 202 -2.28 -2.85 9.25
C ILE A 202 -3.19 -3.66 10.19
N LYS A 203 -3.11 -3.43 11.50
CA LYS A 203 -3.94 -4.14 12.49
C LYS A 203 -5.43 -3.91 12.25
N THR A 204 -5.82 -2.69 11.91
CA THR A 204 -7.22 -2.34 11.60
C THR A 204 -7.70 -3.06 10.33
N ALA A 205 -6.87 -3.16 9.30
CA ALA A 205 -7.19 -3.88 8.08
C ALA A 205 -7.29 -5.39 8.34
N LEU A 206 -6.32 -5.99 9.05
CA LEU A 206 -6.31 -7.40 9.42
C LEU A 206 -7.51 -7.79 10.30
N GLY A 207 -7.94 -6.90 11.20
CA GLY A 207 -9.10 -7.15 12.08
C GLY A 207 -10.44 -7.36 11.36
N LYS A 208 -10.49 -7.14 10.04
CA LYS A 208 -11.68 -7.42 9.21
C LYS A 208 -11.74 -8.88 8.74
N TYR A 209 -10.65 -9.62 8.88
CA TYR A 209 -10.46 -10.98 8.38
C TYR A 209 -10.13 -11.93 9.51
N ASP A 210 -10.33 -13.23 9.29
CA ASP A 210 -9.73 -14.25 10.15
C ASP A 210 -8.24 -14.30 9.84
N SER A 211 -7.43 -13.74 10.73
CA SER A 211 -6.02 -13.51 10.45
C SER A 211 -5.18 -13.62 11.72
N PHE A 212 -3.98 -14.11 11.51
CA PHE A 212 -2.93 -14.15 12.51
C PHE A 212 -1.72 -13.39 11.98
N TYR A 213 -0.97 -12.72 12.84
CA TYR A 213 0.31 -12.11 12.49
C TYR A 213 1.33 -12.29 13.60
N ASP A 214 2.58 -12.35 13.21
CA ASP A 214 3.73 -12.43 14.11
C ASP A 214 4.83 -11.46 13.69
N MET A 215 5.63 -11.03 14.68
CA MET A 215 6.77 -10.15 14.46
C MET A 215 7.99 -10.71 15.19
N ALA A 216 9.12 -10.72 14.49
CA ALA A 216 10.40 -11.17 15.04
C ALA A 216 11.51 -10.17 14.69
N TYR A 217 12.49 -10.08 15.57
CA TYR A 217 13.75 -9.38 15.30
C TYR A 217 14.91 -10.28 15.72
N GLU A 218 15.75 -10.65 14.76
CA GLU A 218 16.90 -11.53 14.97
C GLU A 218 18.02 -11.15 13.99
N ASP A 219 19.26 -11.15 14.49
CA ASP A 219 20.49 -10.97 13.68
C ASP A 219 20.47 -9.74 12.75
N GLY A 220 19.89 -8.62 13.19
CA GLY A 220 19.83 -7.39 12.41
C GLY A 220 18.68 -7.37 11.39
N TYR A 221 17.78 -8.36 11.40
CA TYR A 221 16.62 -8.43 10.54
C TYR A 221 15.33 -8.34 11.36
N PHE A 222 14.43 -7.50 10.88
CA PHE A 222 13.03 -7.48 11.32
C PHE A 222 12.18 -8.29 10.33
N ALA A 223 11.28 -9.10 10.87
CA ALA A 223 10.32 -9.86 10.08
C ALA A 223 8.89 -9.59 10.57
N PHE A 224 7.96 -9.44 9.63
CA PHE A 224 6.53 -9.39 9.87
C PHE A 224 5.84 -10.42 8.99
N THR A 225 5.15 -11.37 9.62
CA THR A 225 4.46 -12.47 8.92
C THR A 225 2.97 -12.40 9.20
N ILE A 226 2.15 -12.64 8.19
CA ILE A 226 0.70 -12.64 8.24
C ILE A 226 0.21 -13.92 7.57
N GLU A 227 -0.75 -14.56 8.19
CA GLU A 227 -1.59 -15.59 7.59
C GLU A 227 -3.05 -15.17 7.75
N MET A 228 -3.81 -15.19 6.67
CA MET A 228 -5.21 -14.75 6.69
C MET A 228 -6.06 -15.57 5.72
N GLU A 229 -7.31 -15.79 6.09
CA GLU A 229 -8.29 -16.43 5.21
C GLU A 229 -8.50 -15.59 3.94
N ASN A 230 -8.59 -16.29 2.81
CA ASN A 230 -8.84 -15.66 1.51
C ASN A 230 -10.33 -15.45 1.29
N ASP A 231 -10.94 -14.56 2.05
CA ASP A 231 -12.36 -14.25 1.98
C ASP A 231 -12.64 -12.74 1.91
N LEU A 232 -13.93 -12.40 1.76
CA LEU A 232 -14.38 -11.01 1.82
C LEU A 232 -14.38 -10.51 3.28
N PRO A 233 -14.16 -9.20 3.51
CA PRO A 233 -14.15 -8.65 4.86
C PRO A 233 -15.50 -8.87 5.55
N SER A 234 -15.46 -9.45 6.73
CA SER A 234 -16.67 -9.66 7.52
C SER A 234 -17.17 -8.33 8.08
N ALA A 235 -18.43 -7.99 7.82
CA ALA A 235 -19.08 -6.80 8.35
C ALA A 235 -19.28 -6.83 9.89
N THR A 236 -18.87 -7.91 10.59
CA THR A 236 -19.37 -8.23 11.93
C THR A 236 -18.30 -8.60 12.97
N LYS A 237 -17.03 -8.28 12.81
CA LYS A 237 -16.04 -8.60 13.86
C LYS A 237 -15.60 -7.41 14.74
N ASN A 238 -16.42 -6.36 14.87
CA ASN A 238 -16.09 -5.19 15.71
C ASN A 238 -16.40 -5.36 17.22
N SER A 239 -16.47 -6.58 17.78
CA SER A 239 -16.87 -6.76 19.19
C SER A 239 -15.94 -7.61 20.07
N PHE A 240 -14.69 -7.91 19.69
CA PHE A 240 -13.86 -8.80 20.52
C PHE A 240 -12.45 -8.23 20.86
N PHE A 241 -12.35 -6.95 21.20
CA PHE A 241 -11.18 -6.45 21.94
C PHE A 241 -11.61 -5.43 23.00
N ALA A 242 -12.52 -5.87 23.89
CA ALA A 242 -12.83 -5.19 25.15
C ALA A 242 -12.79 -6.23 26.27
N THR A 243 -11.59 -6.51 26.74
CA THR A 243 -11.29 -6.94 28.12
C THR A 243 -9.83 -6.70 28.40
#